data_106c9a10abf2a72ae0f79b5589c7b4c3
#
_entry.id   106c9a10abf2a72ae0f79b5589c7b4c3
#
_cell.length_a   1.000
_cell.length_b   1.000
_cell.length_c   1.000
_cell.angle_alpha   90.00
_cell.angle_beta   90.00
_cell.angle_gamma   90.00
#
_symmetry.space_group_name_H-M   'P 1'
#
loop_
_entity.id
_entity.type
_entity.pdbx_description
1 polymer ?
#
loop_
_entity_poly.entity_id
_entity_poly.type
_entity_poly.pdbx_seq_one_letter_code
_entity_poly.pdbx_strand_id
1 'polypeptide(L)'
;MDGTVSLRVLGAAPAAAVAEPVLLALGARAGLDVAVLDELVMAVELAIRGAGRPLLIEVTPDEGRLTVAVRPLEPEGLRECGEAVRRLVTDVEIDRDGAGIVMRAG
;
A
#
# COMPACT_ATOMS: atom_id res chain seq x y z
N MET A 1 -3.84 4.25 19.57
CA MET A 1 -4.84 3.70 18.92
C MET A 1 -4.79 3.87 17.48
N ASP A 2 -4.81 2.84 16.95
CA ASP A 2 -4.59 2.74 15.63
C ASP A 2 -5.86 2.59 14.97
N GLY A 3 -6.26 3.36 14.17
CA GLY A 3 -7.41 3.16 13.35
C GLY A 3 -6.95 2.64 12.02
N THR A 4 -7.20 1.40 11.73
CA THR A 4 -7.00 0.89 10.40
C THR A 4 -8.08 1.45 9.49
N VAL A 5 -7.69 2.05 8.39
CA VAL A 5 -8.61 2.53 7.37
C VAL A 5 -8.66 1.50 6.25
N SER A 6 -9.86 1.02 5.94
CA SER A 6 -10.05 0.04 4.88
C SER A 6 -10.78 0.68 3.71
N LEU A 7 -10.21 0.53 2.52
CA LEU A 7 -10.79 1.05 1.29
C LEU A 7 -11.08 -0.11 0.35
N ARG A 8 -12.34 -0.27 -0.03
CA ARG A 8 -12.72 -1.29 -1.00
C ARG A 8 -13.10 -0.60 -2.29
N VAL A 9 -12.39 -0.90 -3.34
CA VAL A 9 -12.51 -0.18 -4.60
C VAL A 9 -12.61 -1.16 -5.77
N LEU A 10 -13.38 -0.78 -6.79
CA LEU A 10 -13.66 -1.68 -7.91
C LEU A 10 -12.60 -1.67 -9.00
N GLY A 11 -11.67 -0.75 -9.00
CA GLY A 11 -10.66 -0.69 -10.06
C GLY A 11 -9.44 0.12 -9.67
N ALA A 12 -8.37 -0.01 -10.46
CA ALA A 12 -7.09 0.59 -10.16
C ALA A 12 -7.10 2.14 -10.22
N ALA A 13 -7.75 2.71 -11.21
CA ALA A 13 -7.75 4.17 -11.36
C ALA A 13 -8.44 4.88 -10.19
N PRO A 14 -9.69 4.49 -9.80
CA PRO A 14 -10.29 5.10 -8.63
C PRO A 14 -9.55 4.73 -7.33
N ALA A 15 -8.91 3.56 -7.28
CA ALA A 15 -8.16 3.16 -6.09
C ALA A 15 -6.98 4.09 -5.85
N ALA A 16 -6.21 4.42 -6.88
CA ALA A 16 -5.07 5.33 -6.76
C ALA A 16 -5.53 6.73 -6.32
N ALA A 17 -6.63 7.22 -6.89
CA ALA A 17 -7.16 8.54 -6.57
C ALA A 17 -7.61 8.66 -5.12
N VAL A 18 -8.13 7.58 -4.53
CA VAL A 18 -8.59 7.57 -3.15
C VAL A 18 -7.46 7.28 -2.18
N ALA A 19 -6.54 6.39 -2.55
CA ALA A 19 -5.47 5.96 -1.66
C ALA A 19 -4.47 7.07 -1.35
N GLU A 20 -4.10 7.87 -2.33
CA GLU A 20 -3.07 8.90 -2.14
C GLU A 20 -3.40 9.87 -1.01
N PRO A 21 -4.57 10.54 -1.00
CA PRO A 21 -4.86 11.47 0.09
C PRO A 21 -4.96 10.79 1.46
N VAL A 22 -5.40 9.54 1.51
CA VAL A 22 -5.46 8.79 2.76
C VAL A 22 -4.05 8.51 3.27
N LEU A 23 -3.15 8.06 2.39
CA LEU A 23 -1.77 7.77 2.76
C LEU A 23 -1.05 9.05 3.22
N LEU A 24 -1.25 10.15 2.54
CA LEU A 24 -0.63 11.41 2.91
C LEU A 24 -1.11 11.90 4.28
N ALA A 25 -2.41 11.82 4.53
CA ALA A 25 -2.98 12.24 5.79
C ALA A 25 -2.51 11.36 6.95
N LEU A 26 -2.59 10.04 6.79
CA LEU A 26 -2.21 9.11 7.85
C LEU A 26 -0.70 9.06 8.06
N GLY A 27 0.07 9.19 6.99
CA GLY A 27 1.52 9.26 7.08
C GLY A 27 2.00 10.48 7.83
N ALA A 28 1.39 11.63 7.57
CA ALA A 28 1.71 12.85 8.28
C ALA A 28 1.41 12.72 9.78
N ARG A 29 0.26 12.12 10.11
CA ARG A 29 -0.13 11.90 11.50
C ARG A 29 0.78 10.90 12.21
N ALA A 30 1.30 9.93 11.48
CA ALA A 30 2.23 8.95 12.02
C ALA A 30 3.65 9.51 12.18
N GLY A 31 3.90 10.69 11.64
CA GLY A 31 5.20 11.33 11.74
C GLY A 31 6.21 10.88 10.71
N LEU A 32 5.73 10.39 9.56
CA LEU A 32 6.63 9.95 8.50
C LEU A 32 7.30 11.13 7.81
N ASP A 33 8.55 10.94 7.47
CA ASP A 33 9.30 11.88 6.65
C ASP A 33 8.68 11.94 5.25
N VAL A 34 8.65 13.12 4.66
CA VAL A 34 8.04 13.35 3.35
C VAL A 34 8.65 12.44 2.28
N ALA A 35 9.97 12.30 2.28
CA ALA A 35 10.64 11.44 1.30
C ALA A 35 10.22 9.98 1.42
N VAL A 36 10.12 9.49 2.65
CA VAL A 36 9.68 8.12 2.93
C VAL A 36 8.24 7.93 2.50
N LEU A 37 7.39 8.91 2.78
CA LEU A 37 5.98 8.86 2.44
C LEU A 37 5.78 8.87 0.92
N ASP A 38 6.53 9.69 0.20
CA ASP A 38 6.47 9.75 -1.26
C ASP A 38 6.83 8.39 -1.88
N GLU A 39 7.85 7.75 -1.36
CA GLU A 39 8.24 6.43 -1.84
C GLU A 39 7.17 5.39 -1.55
N LEU A 40 6.55 5.45 -0.39
CA LEU A 40 5.46 4.55 -0.03
C LEU A 40 4.26 4.74 -0.97
N VAL A 41 3.90 5.98 -1.26
CA VAL A 41 2.80 6.28 -2.19
C VAL A 41 3.08 5.69 -3.56
N MET A 42 4.29 5.84 -4.07
CA MET A 42 4.69 5.25 -5.36
C MET A 42 4.60 3.73 -5.33
N ALA A 43 5.05 3.11 -4.24
CA ALA A 43 5.00 1.66 -4.08
C ALA A 43 3.55 1.15 -4.06
N VAL A 44 2.68 1.85 -3.34
CA VAL A 44 1.26 1.48 -3.27
C VAL A 44 0.59 1.60 -4.64
N GLU A 45 0.92 2.64 -5.40
CA GLU A 45 0.38 2.80 -6.74
C GLU A 45 0.81 1.67 -7.67
N LEU A 46 2.06 1.22 -7.56
CA LEU A 46 2.53 0.06 -8.31
C LEU A 46 1.78 -1.20 -7.93
N ALA A 47 1.55 -1.41 -6.63
CA ALA A 47 0.81 -2.57 -6.15
C ALA A 47 -0.64 -2.55 -6.64
N ILE A 48 -1.27 -1.38 -6.64
CA ILE A 48 -2.65 -1.22 -7.10
C ILE A 48 -2.78 -1.63 -8.57
N ARG A 49 -1.79 -1.32 -9.38
CA ARG A 49 -1.82 -1.70 -10.80
C ARG A 49 -1.84 -3.21 -11.01
N GLY A 50 -1.21 -3.96 -10.10
CA GLY A 50 -1.17 -5.41 -10.16
C GLY A 50 -2.32 -6.08 -9.43
N ALA A 51 -3.23 -5.31 -8.84
CA ALA A 51 -4.28 -5.87 -8.00
C ALA A 51 -5.46 -6.41 -8.82
N GLY A 52 -6.10 -7.42 -8.25
CA GLY A 52 -7.34 -7.96 -8.78
C GLY A 52 -8.53 -7.06 -8.45
N ARG A 53 -9.73 -7.51 -8.78
CA ARG A 53 -10.95 -6.75 -8.56
C ARG A 53 -11.99 -7.58 -7.83
N PRO A 54 -12.72 -7.00 -6.88
CA PRO A 54 -12.49 -5.70 -6.26
C PRO A 54 -11.23 -5.75 -5.42
N LEU A 55 -10.59 -4.61 -5.23
CA LEU A 55 -9.39 -4.58 -4.41
C LEU A 55 -9.66 -3.95 -3.05
N LEU A 56 -8.92 -4.42 -2.07
CA LEU A 56 -8.99 -3.92 -0.71
C LEU A 56 -7.63 -3.33 -0.34
N ILE A 57 -7.64 -2.09 0.12
CA ILE A 57 -6.46 -1.42 0.64
C ILE A 57 -6.69 -1.16 2.12
N GLU A 58 -5.79 -1.66 2.95
CA GLU A 58 -5.86 -1.43 4.39
C GLU A 58 -4.65 -0.64 4.82
N VAL A 59 -4.88 0.50 5.46
CA VAL A 59 -3.82 1.38 5.92
C VAL A 59 -3.88 1.46 7.43
N THR A 60 -2.79 1.07 8.08
CA THR A 60 -2.69 1.06 9.54
C THR A 60 -1.58 1.99 9.99
N PRO A 61 -1.91 3.14 10.59
CA PRO A 61 -0.89 4.00 11.15
C PRO A 61 -0.43 3.49 12.51
N ASP A 62 0.84 3.67 12.78
CA ASP A 62 1.44 3.40 14.08
C ASP A 62 2.42 4.53 14.34
N GLU A 63 2.98 4.58 15.54
CA GLU A 63 3.90 5.64 15.89
C GLU A 63 5.17 5.54 15.05
N GLY A 64 5.38 6.52 14.17
CA GLY A 64 6.54 6.55 13.30
C GLY A 64 6.49 5.56 12.14
N ARG A 65 5.36 4.91 11.91
CA ARG A 65 5.28 3.86 10.88
C ARG A 65 3.90 3.82 10.25
N LEU A 66 3.86 3.47 8.97
CA LEU A 66 2.61 3.26 8.25
C LEU A 66 2.68 1.90 7.56
N THR A 67 1.67 1.08 7.77
CA THR A 67 1.55 -0.24 7.14
C THR A 67 0.42 -0.21 6.14
N VAL A 68 0.68 -0.65 4.92
CA VAL A 68 -0.31 -0.69 3.85
C VAL A 68 -0.38 -2.09 3.27
N ALA A 69 -1.57 -2.66 3.25
CA ALA A 69 -1.83 -3.94 2.63
C ALA A 69 -2.71 -3.73 1.39
N VAL A 70 -2.35 -4.36 0.30
CA VAL A 70 -3.13 -4.33 -0.95
C VAL A 70 -3.41 -5.76 -1.38
N ARG A 71 -4.68 -6.08 -1.59
CA ARG A 71 -5.08 -7.44 -2.01
C ARG A 71 -6.41 -7.40 -2.74
N PRO A 72 -6.74 -8.39 -3.58
CA PRO A 72 -5.85 -9.47 -3.98
C PRO A 72 -4.89 -9.01 -5.07
N LEU A 73 -3.74 -9.66 -5.16
CA LEU A 73 -2.81 -9.44 -6.26
C LEU A 73 -2.80 -10.68 -7.14
N GLU A 74 -2.94 -10.47 -8.44
CA GLU A 74 -2.77 -11.55 -9.39
C GLU A 74 -1.33 -12.02 -9.35
N PRO A 75 -1.04 -13.32 -9.55
CA PRO A 75 0.33 -13.81 -9.53
C PRO A 75 1.25 -13.05 -10.48
N GLU A 76 0.73 -12.70 -11.64
CA GLU A 76 1.48 -11.95 -12.64
C GLU A 76 1.74 -10.52 -12.18
N GLY A 77 0.72 -9.85 -11.63
CA GLY A 77 0.87 -8.52 -11.09
C GLY A 77 1.87 -8.47 -9.94
N LEU A 78 1.83 -9.48 -9.07
CA LEU A 78 2.77 -9.59 -7.96
C LEU A 78 4.21 -9.72 -8.47
N ARG A 79 4.42 -10.49 -9.52
CA ARG A 79 5.73 -10.68 -10.12
C ARG A 79 6.25 -9.39 -10.74
N GLU A 80 5.38 -8.65 -11.42
CA GLU A 80 5.73 -7.40 -12.07
C GLU A 80 6.03 -6.27 -11.09
N CYS A 81 5.21 -6.11 -10.06
CA CYS A 81 5.36 -5.00 -9.13
C CYS A 81 6.28 -5.29 -7.95
N GLY A 82 6.43 -6.57 -7.57
CA GLY A 82 7.13 -6.94 -6.35
C GLY A 82 8.53 -6.40 -6.24
N GLU A 83 9.30 -6.51 -7.31
CA GLU A 83 10.68 -6.03 -7.32
C GLU A 83 10.76 -4.51 -7.27
N ALA A 84 9.91 -3.83 -8.01
CA ALA A 84 9.85 -2.38 -8.01
C ALA A 84 9.43 -1.84 -6.64
N VAL A 85 8.45 -2.49 -6.00
CA VAL A 85 8.01 -2.13 -4.66
C VAL A 85 9.14 -2.28 -3.65
N ARG A 86 9.92 -3.36 -3.75
CA ARG A 86 11.05 -3.60 -2.84
C ARG A 86 12.16 -2.57 -2.99
N ARG A 87 12.26 -1.92 -4.12
CA ARG A 87 13.23 -0.84 -4.31
C ARG A 87 12.79 0.45 -3.63
N LEU A 88 11.48 0.64 -3.49
CA LEU A 88 10.92 1.85 -2.90
C LEU A 88 10.71 1.71 -1.40
N VAL A 89 10.37 0.51 -0.94
CA VAL A 89 10.07 0.23 0.46
C VAL A 89 10.90 -0.96 0.90
N THR A 90 11.60 -0.82 2.03
CA THR A 90 12.50 -1.87 2.52
C THR A 90 11.77 -3.01 3.22
N ASP A 91 10.64 -2.73 3.84
CA ASP A 91 9.89 -3.73 4.58
C ASP A 91 8.66 -4.14 3.79
N VAL A 92 8.81 -5.19 3.00
CA VAL A 92 7.75 -5.70 2.13
C VAL A 92 7.54 -7.17 2.40
N GLU A 93 6.30 -7.54 2.64
CA GLU A 93 5.94 -8.93 2.88
C GLU A 93 4.90 -9.36 1.85
N ILE A 94 5.10 -10.52 1.26
CA ILE A 94 4.15 -11.06 0.29
C ILE A 94 3.31 -12.11 0.98
N ASP A 95 2.01 -11.86 1.05
CA ASP A 95 1.04 -12.77 1.62
C ASP A 95 0.52 -13.70 0.52
N ARG A 96 1.06 -14.88 0.46
CA ARG A 96 0.68 -15.84 -0.58
C ARG A 96 -0.69 -16.44 -0.33
N ASP A 97 -1.09 -16.58 0.93
CA ASP A 97 -2.38 -17.15 1.28
C ASP A 97 -3.50 -16.15 1.00
N GLY A 98 -3.30 -14.89 1.34
CA GLY A 98 -4.25 -13.83 1.05
C GLY A 98 -4.06 -13.22 -0.32
N ALA A 99 -3.06 -13.68 -1.07
CA ALA A 99 -2.71 -13.16 -2.38
C ALA A 99 -2.56 -11.64 -2.37
N GLY A 100 -1.76 -11.13 -1.45
CA GLY A 100 -1.58 -9.70 -1.28
C GLY A 100 -0.15 -9.29 -1.01
N ILE A 101 0.05 -8.01 -0.85
CA ILE A 101 1.35 -7.43 -0.50
C ILE A 101 1.17 -6.48 0.68
N VAL A 102 2.08 -6.55 1.62
CA VAL A 102 2.09 -5.66 2.79
C VAL A 102 3.37 -4.85 2.75
N MET A 103 3.23 -3.54 2.82
CA MET A 103 4.34 -2.61 2.78
C MET A 103 4.37 -1.80 4.07
N ARG A 104 5.54 -1.67 4.66
CA ARG A 104 5.72 -0.88 5.89
C ARG A 104 6.78 0.17 5.66
N ALA A 105 6.50 1.40 6.05
CA ALA A 105 7.42 2.51 5.92
C ALA A 105 7.55 3.25 7.25
N GLY A 106 8.74 3.76 7.52
CA GLY A 106 9.01 4.51 8.74
C GLY A 106 10.02 3.92 9.70
#